data_9c5714f3b0275ccd5956c9a0ae97fcaa
#
_entry.id   9c5714f3b0275ccd5956c9a0ae97fcaa
#
_cell.length_a   1.000
_cell.length_b   1.000
_cell.length_c   1.000
_cell.angle_alpha   90.00
_cell.angle_beta   90.00
_cell.angle_gamma   90.00
#
_symmetry.space_group_name_H-M   'P 1'
#
loop_
_entity.id
_entity.type
_entity.pdbx_description
1 polymer ?
#
loop_
_entity_poly.entity_id
_entity_poly.type
_entity_poly.pdbx_seq_one_letter_code
_entity_poly.pdbx_strand_id
1 'polypeptide(L)'
;MNEERPSGGEWRADALERSGHSRLAGELRAPQDDFDEQRAEEICGAICRNLLGDFAPALLLLSAVERQRVQALLAYTHTLFDFARQHGVEGEKLAQINLWEMTLETALSGQPVGQPIFVRMAREERRQSWPTAALDDLTACARRRAVRPRPATPAEADADAVRLARAVATALLGQEPPGEVSDFLGALVRLRTLHLAGAEMERNRFSVARSELPDDWSVIGGRPDPLRVVEAVHRECARLRPRLSSAPRGLVELPPGYRRAAVFCLLAALRLLAALEDGGPEILETPPQLGVLARIGLLARARWLSGKGRTRTSTD
;
A
#
# COMPACT_ATOMS: atom_id res chain seq x y z
N MET A 1 28.25 -20.76 -23.59
CA MET A 1 28.01 -20.67 -22.14
C MET A 1 26.53 -20.26 -22.00
N ASN A 2 25.67 -21.25 -21.77
CA ASN A 2 24.25 -20.99 -21.50
C ASN A 2 24.15 -20.52 -20.05
N GLU A 3 23.98 -19.24 -19.82
CA GLU A 3 23.51 -18.75 -18.53
C GLU A 3 22.05 -19.21 -18.40
N GLU A 4 21.84 -20.22 -17.57
CA GLU A 4 20.49 -20.60 -17.12
C GLU A 4 19.84 -19.38 -16.50
N ARG A 5 18.79 -18.87 -17.15
CA ARG A 5 17.96 -17.83 -16.55
C ARG A 5 17.39 -18.38 -15.24
N PRO A 6 17.55 -17.69 -14.12
CA PRO A 6 17.00 -18.16 -12.84
C PRO A 6 15.51 -18.43 -13.00
N SER A 7 15.06 -19.54 -12.45
CA SER A 7 13.65 -19.94 -12.52
C SER A 7 12.78 -18.82 -11.94
N GLY A 8 11.58 -18.62 -12.52
CA GLY A 8 10.71 -17.50 -12.12
C GLY A 8 10.32 -17.46 -10.62
N GLY A 9 10.67 -18.49 -9.84
CA GLY A 9 10.48 -18.58 -8.39
C GLY A 9 11.63 -17.95 -7.57
N GLU A 10 12.87 -18.01 -8.05
CA GLU A 10 14.04 -17.57 -7.27
C GLU A 10 14.09 -16.07 -7.04
N TRP A 11 13.86 -15.25 -8.08
CA TRP A 11 13.86 -13.80 -7.93
C TRP A 11 12.68 -13.27 -7.08
N ARG A 12 11.56 -14.03 -7.02
CA ARG A 12 10.39 -13.72 -6.18
C ARG A 12 10.68 -14.00 -4.71
N ALA A 13 11.35 -15.10 -4.43
CA ALA A 13 11.81 -15.44 -3.11
C ALA A 13 12.78 -14.36 -2.59
N ASP A 14 13.70 -13.89 -3.42
CA ASP A 14 14.64 -12.83 -3.09
C ASP A 14 13.97 -11.48 -2.83
N ALA A 15 12.87 -11.17 -3.52
CA ALA A 15 12.08 -9.97 -3.27
C ALA A 15 11.35 -10.02 -1.91
N LEU A 16 10.80 -11.18 -1.53
CA LEU A 16 10.17 -11.40 -0.23
C LEU A 16 11.19 -11.43 0.91
N GLU A 17 12.35 -12.02 0.70
CA GLU A 17 13.44 -12.04 1.68
C GLU A 17 13.94 -10.62 1.99
N ARG A 18 14.11 -9.79 0.94
CA ARG A 18 14.48 -8.37 1.08
C ARG A 18 13.40 -7.52 1.75
N SER A 19 12.12 -7.90 1.64
CA SER A 19 11.01 -7.25 2.33
C SER A 19 10.79 -7.74 3.77
N GLY A 20 11.70 -8.58 4.29
CA GLY A 20 11.62 -9.12 5.66
C GLY A 20 10.72 -10.35 5.80
N HIS A 21 10.35 -10.98 4.68
CA HIS A 21 9.49 -12.18 4.66
C HIS A 21 10.29 -13.46 4.33
N SER A 22 11.43 -13.67 5.00
CA SER A 22 12.35 -14.79 4.73
C SER A 22 11.67 -16.16 4.73
N ARG A 23 10.66 -16.37 5.60
CA ARG A 23 9.88 -17.60 5.63
C ARG A 23 9.03 -17.78 4.36
N LEU A 24 8.37 -16.72 3.90
CA LEU A 24 7.56 -16.72 2.68
C LEU A 24 8.45 -16.83 1.42
N ALA A 25 9.66 -16.27 1.48
CA ALA A 25 10.67 -16.43 0.42
C ALA A 25 11.11 -17.90 0.28
N GLY A 26 11.33 -18.60 1.41
CA GLY A 26 11.66 -20.03 1.41
C GLY A 26 10.55 -20.90 0.82
N GLU A 27 9.29 -20.55 1.08
CA GLU A 27 8.12 -21.25 0.57
C GLU A 27 7.89 -21.04 -0.94
N LEU A 28 8.25 -19.87 -1.48
CA LEU A 28 8.20 -19.61 -2.93
C LEU A 28 9.33 -20.31 -3.71
N ARG A 29 10.43 -20.69 -3.03
CA ARG A 29 11.49 -21.52 -3.61
C ARG A 29 11.14 -23.01 -3.65
N ALA A 30 10.12 -23.44 -2.89
CA ALA A 30 9.63 -24.81 -2.94
C ALA A 30 9.02 -25.14 -4.32
N PRO A 31 9.13 -26.42 -4.80
CA PRO A 31 8.50 -26.82 -6.05
C PRO A 31 7.02 -26.47 -6.07
N GLN A 32 6.55 -25.90 -7.19
CA GLN A 32 5.26 -25.20 -7.34
C GLN A 32 4.05 -26.15 -7.44
N ASP A 33 4.13 -27.40 -6.99
CA ASP A 33 3.21 -28.44 -7.42
C ASP A 33 1.80 -28.38 -6.85
N ASP A 34 1.49 -27.63 -5.79
CA ASP A 34 0.11 -27.40 -5.35
C ASP A 34 0.07 -26.27 -4.31
N PHE A 35 0.01 -25.02 -4.74
CA PHE A 35 -0.40 -23.98 -3.80
C PHE A 35 -1.89 -24.13 -3.48
N ASP A 36 -2.18 -24.76 -2.35
CA ASP A 36 -3.50 -24.76 -1.75
C ASP A 36 -4.02 -23.32 -1.64
N GLU A 37 -5.28 -23.11 -2.02
CA GLU A 37 -5.96 -21.82 -1.90
C GLU A 37 -5.86 -21.21 -0.50
N GLN A 38 -5.86 -22.05 0.55
CA GLN A 38 -5.69 -21.62 1.94
C GLN A 38 -4.31 -20.99 2.15
N ARG A 39 -3.28 -21.61 1.58
CA ARG A 39 -1.91 -21.09 1.67
C ARG A 39 -1.74 -19.76 0.94
N ALA A 40 -2.38 -19.61 -0.23
CA ALA A 40 -2.41 -18.36 -0.97
C ALA A 40 -3.11 -17.23 -0.16
N GLU A 41 -4.18 -17.56 0.58
CA GLU A 41 -4.88 -16.62 1.47
C GLU A 41 -3.98 -16.17 2.63
N GLU A 42 -3.27 -17.09 3.28
CA GLU A 42 -2.33 -16.79 4.37
C GLU A 42 -1.22 -15.84 3.92
N ILE A 43 -0.64 -16.11 2.74
CA ILE A 43 0.43 -15.29 2.15
C ILE A 43 -0.07 -13.87 1.84
N CYS A 44 -1.19 -13.74 1.12
CA CYS A 44 -1.77 -12.43 0.81
C CYS A 44 -2.15 -11.68 2.10
N GLY A 45 -2.70 -12.40 3.10
CA GLY A 45 -3.02 -11.83 4.40
C GLY A 45 -1.80 -11.32 5.16
N ALA A 46 -0.68 -12.05 5.12
CA ALA A 46 0.57 -11.64 5.76
C ALA A 46 1.17 -10.41 5.09
N ILE A 47 1.28 -10.40 3.75
CA ILE A 47 1.76 -9.25 2.97
C ILE A 47 0.90 -8.02 3.28
N CYS A 48 -0.42 -8.16 3.24
CA CYS A 48 -1.35 -7.07 3.49
C CYS A 48 -1.20 -6.49 4.91
N ARG A 49 -1.11 -7.34 5.94
CA ARG A 49 -0.92 -6.88 7.34
C ARG A 49 0.38 -6.10 7.50
N ASN A 50 1.46 -6.56 6.91
CA ASN A 50 2.75 -5.87 6.97
C ASN A 50 2.72 -4.52 6.23
N LEU A 51 2.11 -4.50 5.04
CA LEU A 51 1.92 -3.27 4.28
C LEU A 51 1.13 -2.23 5.08
N LEU A 52 0.02 -2.65 5.68
CA LEU A 52 -0.88 -1.76 6.42
C LEU A 52 -0.30 -1.34 7.79
N GLY A 53 0.46 -2.20 8.46
CA GLY A 53 1.02 -1.90 9.79
C GLY A 53 -0.08 -1.53 10.80
N ASP A 54 -0.05 -0.31 11.33
CA ASP A 54 -1.03 0.21 12.29
C ASP A 54 -2.46 0.32 11.74
N PHE A 55 -2.63 0.32 10.43
CA PHE A 55 -3.93 0.31 9.77
C PHE A 55 -4.51 -1.11 9.59
N ALA A 56 -3.71 -2.17 9.81
CA ALA A 56 -4.16 -3.56 9.62
C ALA A 56 -5.43 -3.94 10.40
N PRO A 57 -5.71 -3.42 11.61
CA PRO A 57 -6.97 -3.71 12.30
C PRO A 57 -8.23 -3.28 11.53
N ALA A 58 -8.13 -2.35 10.58
CA ALA A 58 -9.25 -1.97 9.70
C ALA A 58 -9.86 -3.18 8.96
N LEU A 59 -9.03 -4.19 8.65
CA LEU A 59 -9.46 -5.42 7.99
C LEU A 59 -10.51 -6.20 8.82
N LEU A 60 -10.52 -6.04 10.15
CA LEU A 60 -11.51 -6.68 11.04
C LEU A 60 -12.91 -6.05 10.94
N LEU A 61 -13.02 -4.89 10.29
CA LEU A 61 -14.28 -4.18 10.08
C LEU A 61 -14.93 -4.51 8.73
N LEU A 62 -14.22 -5.23 7.88
CA LEU A 62 -14.68 -5.76 6.59
C LEU A 62 -15.36 -7.13 6.79
N SER A 63 -16.32 -7.45 5.93
CA SER A 63 -16.80 -8.83 5.78
C SER A 63 -15.67 -9.75 5.33
N ALA A 64 -15.86 -11.07 5.46
CA ALA A 64 -14.83 -12.02 5.02
C ALA A 64 -14.51 -11.87 3.51
N VAL A 65 -15.53 -11.67 2.69
CA VAL A 65 -15.38 -11.48 1.24
C VAL A 65 -14.64 -10.18 0.92
N GLU A 66 -15.07 -9.05 1.48
CA GLU A 66 -14.38 -7.76 1.28
C GLU A 66 -12.92 -7.82 1.73
N ARG A 67 -12.67 -8.44 2.89
CA ARG A 67 -11.32 -8.59 3.44
C ARG A 67 -10.41 -9.40 2.52
N GLN A 68 -10.89 -10.53 2.01
CA GLN A 68 -10.14 -11.40 1.10
C GLN A 68 -9.80 -10.65 -0.20
N ARG A 69 -10.76 -9.91 -0.74
CA ARG A 69 -10.56 -9.08 -1.95
C ARG A 69 -9.52 -7.97 -1.71
N VAL A 70 -9.61 -7.27 -0.59
CA VAL A 70 -8.61 -6.25 -0.18
C VAL A 70 -7.22 -6.87 -0.04
N GLN A 71 -7.11 -8.03 0.62
CA GLN A 71 -5.83 -8.70 0.82
C GLN A 71 -5.18 -9.14 -0.50
N ALA A 72 -5.96 -9.69 -1.44
CA ALA A 72 -5.46 -10.07 -2.75
C ALA A 72 -4.92 -8.86 -3.53
N LEU A 73 -5.72 -7.79 -3.63
CA LEU A 73 -5.35 -6.60 -4.37
C LEU A 73 -4.15 -5.87 -3.76
N LEU A 74 -4.13 -5.71 -2.44
CA LEU A 74 -3.01 -5.04 -1.78
C LEU A 74 -1.72 -5.86 -1.85
N ALA A 75 -1.79 -7.19 -1.78
CA ALA A 75 -0.63 -8.04 -2.00
C ALA A 75 -0.11 -7.93 -3.43
N TYR A 76 -0.99 -7.93 -4.44
CA TYR A 76 -0.64 -7.70 -5.84
C TYR A 76 0.02 -6.34 -6.03
N THR A 77 -0.61 -5.26 -5.55
CA THR A 77 -0.12 -3.89 -5.68
C THR A 77 1.22 -3.70 -4.97
N HIS A 78 1.38 -4.23 -3.76
CA HIS A 78 2.62 -4.13 -3.00
C HIS A 78 3.79 -4.75 -3.77
N THR A 79 3.63 -5.98 -4.27
CA THR A 79 4.67 -6.69 -5.03
C THR A 79 5.00 -5.96 -6.33
N LEU A 80 3.98 -5.45 -7.04
CA LEU A 80 4.15 -4.64 -8.24
C LEU A 80 5.01 -3.39 -7.97
N PHE A 81 4.76 -2.70 -6.85
CA PHE A 81 5.54 -1.52 -6.45
C PHE A 81 6.92 -1.87 -5.89
N ASP A 82 7.11 -3.07 -5.36
CA ASP A 82 8.45 -3.52 -4.94
C ASP A 82 9.39 -3.65 -6.15
N PHE A 83 8.90 -4.14 -7.30
CA PHE A 83 9.69 -4.13 -8.54
C PHE A 83 10.07 -2.71 -8.97
N ALA A 84 9.12 -1.78 -8.92
CA ALA A 84 9.38 -0.38 -9.27
C ALA A 84 10.43 0.29 -8.36
N ARG A 85 10.59 -0.19 -7.12
CA ARG A 85 11.48 0.35 -6.09
C ARG A 85 12.82 -0.36 -5.98
N GLN A 86 13.03 -1.47 -6.69
CA GLN A 86 14.30 -2.21 -6.65
C GLN A 86 15.46 -1.33 -7.11
N HIS A 87 16.66 -1.63 -6.57
CA HIS A 87 17.88 -1.13 -7.17
C HIS A 87 18.13 -1.86 -8.49
N GLY A 88 18.58 -1.16 -9.50
CA GLY A 88 18.87 -1.76 -10.81
C GLY A 88 18.50 -0.84 -11.97
N VAL A 89 18.72 -1.34 -13.16
CA VAL A 89 18.50 -0.60 -14.41
C VAL A 89 16.98 -0.47 -14.66
N GLU A 90 16.54 0.67 -15.14
CA GLU A 90 15.13 0.97 -15.43
C GLU A 90 14.47 -0.12 -16.31
N GLY A 91 15.20 -0.57 -17.36
CA GLY A 91 14.70 -1.62 -18.25
C GLY A 91 14.37 -2.94 -17.56
N GLU A 92 15.18 -3.35 -16.57
CA GLU A 92 14.91 -4.57 -15.78
C GLU A 92 13.65 -4.44 -14.93
N LYS A 93 13.46 -3.29 -14.28
CA LYS A 93 12.25 -3.01 -13.49
C LYS A 93 11.00 -3.03 -14.36
N LEU A 94 11.05 -2.40 -15.53
CA LEU A 94 9.94 -2.40 -16.48
C LEU A 94 9.66 -3.79 -17.03
N ALA A 95 10.69 -4.59 -17.31
CA ALA A 95 10.52 -5.98 -17.73
C ALA A 95 9.84 -6.84 -16.64
N GLN A 96 10.20 -6.67 -15.37
CA GLN A 96 9.55 -7.36 -14.26
C GLN A 96 8.09 -6.93 -14.08
N ILE A 97 7.78 -5.63 -14.20
CA ILE A 97 6.41 -5.11 -14.15
C ILE A 97 5.58 -5.69 -15.29
N ASN A 98 6.12 -5.73 -16.52
CA ASN A 98 5.41 -6.30 -17.68
C ASN A 98 5.17 -7.80 -17.50
N LEU A 99 6.16 -8.55 -17.01
CA LEU A 99 5.98 -9.98 -16.71
C LEU A 99 4.89 -10.21 -15.65
N TRP A 100 4.83 -9.35 -14.62
CA TRP A 100 3.84 -9.42 -13.56
C TRP A 100 2.43 -9.17 -14.09
N GLU A 101 2.26 -8.18 -14.96
CA GLU A 101 1.00 -7.88 -15.66
C GLU A 101 0.56 -9.04 -16.56
N MET A 102 1.43 -9.55 -17.44
CA MET A 102 1.13 -10.70 -18.30
C MET A 102 0.74 -11.95 -17.48
N THR A 103 1.38 -12.17 -16.32
CA THR A 103 1.04 -13.29 -15.44
C THR A 103 -0.34 -13.11 -14.82
N LEU A 104 -0.72 -11.87 -14.47
CA LEU A 104 -2.06 -11.53 -13.99
C LEU A 104 -3.11 -11.83 -15.09
N GLU A 105 -2.91 -11.36 -16.32
CA GLU A 105 -3.80 -11.62 -17.45
C GLU A 105 -4.01 -13.13 -17.68
N THR A 106 -2.92 -13.89 -17.62
CA THR A 106 -2.94 -15.35 -17.70
C THR A 106 -3.80 -15.97 -16.60
N ALA A 107 -3.64 -15.51 -15.36
CA ALA A 107 -4.41 -15.99 -14.21
C ALA A 107 -5.90 -15.62 -14.31
N LEU A 108 -6.20 -14.39 -14.72
CA LEU A 108 -7.59 -13.91 -14.86
C LEU A 108 -8.33 -14.58 -16.03
N SER A 109 -7.60 -15.01 -17.09
CA SER A 109 -8.18 -15.82 -18.18
C SER A 109 -8.49 -17.28 -17.78
N GLY A 110 -8.20 -17.65 -16.52
CA GLY A 110 -8.48 -18.98 -15.98
C GLY A 110 -7.38 -20.01 -16.24
N GLN A 111 -6.23 -19.62 -16.77
CA GLN A 111 -5.09 -20.51 -16.92
C GLN A 111 -4.39 -20.73 -15.56
N PRO A 112 -3.88 -21.94 -15.30
CA PRO A 112 -3.21 -22.25 -14.04
C PRO A 112 -1.92 -21.44 -13.90
N VAL A 113 -1.75 -20.80 -12.72
CA VAL A 113 -0.54 -20.10 -12.34
C VAL A 113 -0.14 -20.51 -10.93
N GLY A 114 1.10 -20.92 -10.74
CA GLY A 114 1.61 -21.44 -9.46
C GLY A 114 1.98 -20.35 -8.44
N GLN A 115 1.65 -19.08 -8.67
CA GLN A 115 2.04 -18.00 -7.77
C GLN A 115 0.86 -17.59 -6.88
N PRO A 116 1.01 -17.62 -5.51
CA PRO A 116 -0.10 -17.44 -4.55
C PRO A 116 -0.95 -16.19 -4.75
N ILE A 117 -0.31 -15.05 -5.07
CA ILE A 117 -1.03 -13.79 -5.27
C ILE A 117 -1.98 -13.89 -6.47
N PHE A 118 -1.51 -14.48 -7.58
CA PHE A 118 -2.35 -14.63 -8.77
C PHE A 118 -3.46 -15.69 -8.58
N VAL A 119 -3.20 -16.76 -7.82
CA VAL A 119 -4.25 -17.71 -7.41
C VAL A 119 -5.36 -16.97 -6.67
N ARG A 120 -5.01 -16.07 -5.75
CA ARG A 120 -6.01 -15.25 -5.04
C ARG A 120 -6.70 -14.24 -5.93
N MET A 121 -5.95 -13.53 -6.80
CA MET A 121 -6.54 -12.58 -7.75
C MET A 121 -7.54 -13.27 -8.69
N ALA A 122 -7.20 -14.44 -9.24
CA ALA A 122 -8.10 -15.23 -10.09
C ALA A 122 -9.34 -15.75 -9.33
N ARG A 123 -9.19 -16.13 -8.06
CA ARG A 123 -10.35 -16.53 -7.24
C ARG A 123 -11.31 -15.37 -7.01
N GLU A 124 -10.79 -14.18 -6.68
CA GLU A 124 -11.64 -13.00 -6.49
C GLU A 124 -12.28 -12.54 -7.80
N GLU A 125 -11.59 -12.69 -8.95
CA GLU A 125 -12.16 -12.47 -10.30
C GLU A 125 -13.40 -13.33 -10.52
N ARG A 126 -13.35 -14.62 -10.20
CA ARG A 126 -14.51 -15.54 -10.36
C ARG A 126 -15.71 -15.16 -9.48
N ARG A 127 -15.49 -14.45 -8.37
CA ARG A 127 -16.56 -13.97 -7.48
C ARG A 127 -17.15 -12.64 -7.93
N GLN A 128 -16.29 -11.77 -8.36
CA GLN A 128 -16.62 -10.43 -8.84
C GLN A 128 -15.46 -9.93 -9.70
N SER A 129 -15.73 -9.65 -10.97
CA SER A 129 -14.71 -9.20 -11.92
C SER A 129 -13.94 -7.97 -11.42
N TRP A 130 -12.65 -7.96 -11.69
CA TRP A 130 -11.82 -6.79 -11.48
C TRP A 130 -12.04 -5.80 -12.63
N PRO A 131 -12.23 -4.49 -12.36
CA PRO A 131 -12.22 -3.49 -13.41
C PRO A 131 -10.85 -3.44 -14.08
N THR A 132 -10.76 -3.88 -15.34
CA THR A 132 -9.49 -3.96 -16.09
C THR A 132 -8.76 -2.61 -16.10
N ALA A 133 -9.48 -1.51 -16.39
CA ALA A 133 -8.91 -0.17 -16.38
C ALA A 133 -8.24 0.20 -15.05
N ALA A 134 -8.77 -0.26 -13.90
CA ALA A 134 -8.17 0.02 -12.61
C ALA A 134 -6.88 -0.79 -12.38
N LEU A 135 -6.80 -2.02 -12.91
CA LEU A 135 -5.58 -2.83 -12.86
C LEU A 135 -4.49 -2.23 -13.77
N ASP A 136 -4.87 -1.75 -14.97
CA ASP A 136 -3.98 -1.05 -15.89
C ASP A 136 -3.44 0.25 -15.26
N ASP A 137 -4.29 1.00 -14.56
CA ASP A 137 -3.88 2.20 -13.82
C ASP A 137 -2.87 1.88 -12.71
N LEU A 138 -3.02 0.76 -11.99
CA LEU A 138 -2.04 0.30 -10.99
C LEU A 138 -0.69 0.01 -11.64
N THR A 139 -0.69 -0.69 -12.76
CA THR A 139 0.52 -0.99 -13.53
C THR A 139 1.16 0.29 -14.07
N ALA A 140 0.37 1.23 -14.59
CA ALA A 140 0.85 2.53 -15.05
C ALA A 140 1.49 3.35 -13.90
N CYS A 141 0.91 3.32 -12.70
CA CYS A 141 1.50 3.93 -11.52
C CYS A 141 2.86 3.30 -11.16
N ALA A 142 2.97 1.97 -11.21
CA ALA A 142 4.22 1.26 -10.93
C ALA A 142 5.29 1.57 -12.00
N ARG A 143 4.95 1.56 -13.29
CA ARG A 143 5.86 1.94 -14.39
C ARG A 143 6.38 3.36 -14.21
N ARG A 144 5.50 4.31 -13.87
CA ARG A 144 5.90 5.70 -13.57
C ARG A 144 6.89 5.76 -12.41
N ARG A 145 6.63 4.99 -11.34
CA ARG A 145 7.54 4.92 -10.18
C ARG A 145 8.89 4.29 -10.52
N ALA A 146 8.94 3.33 -11.44
CA ALA A 146 10.18 2.71 -11.90
C ALA A 146 11.08 3.72 -12.66
N VAL A 147 10.47 4.56 -13.51
CA VAL A 147 11.14 5.60 -14.31
C VAL A 147 11.48 6.83 -13.47
N ARG A 148 10.57 7.20 -12.53
CA ARG A 148 10.75 8.37 -11.65
C ARG A 148 10.67 7.93 -10.20
N PRO A 149 11.75 7.38 -9.65
CA PRO A 149 11.75 6.79 -8.31
C PRO A 149 11.50 7.81 -7.20
N ARG A 150 11.67 9.10 -7.49
CA ARG A 150 11.49 10.18 -6.53
C ARG A 150 10.73 11.36 -7.16
N PRO A 151 9.61 11.82 -6.57
CA PRO A 151 8.89 12.99 -7.06
C PRO A 151 9.74 14.26 -6.93
N ALA A 152 9.60 15.21 -7.86
CA ALA A 152 10.34 16.45 -7.81
C ALA A 152 9.78 17.40 -6.75
N THR A 153 8.45 17.45 -6.60
CA THR A 153 7.75 18.35 -5.69
C THR A 153 6.75 17.59 -4.80
N PRO A 154 6.33 18.16 -3.65
CA PRO A 154 5.25 17.61 -2.82
C PRO A 154 3.93 17.43 -3.59
N ALA A 155 3.60 18.38 -4.46
CA ALA A 155 2.39 18.31 -5.28
C ALA A 155 2.41 17.11 -6.24
N GLU A 156 3.57 16.80 -6.84
CA GLU A 156 3.76 15.60 -7.67
C GLU A 156 3.62 14.32 -6.82
N ALA A 157 4.22 14.30 -5.63
CA ALA A 157 4.11 13.20 -4.69
C ALA A 157 2.65 12.93 -4.27
N ASP A 158 1.89 13.98 -4.02
CA ASP A 158 0.46 13.90 -3.69
C ASP A 158 -0.37 13.40 -4.87
N ALA A 159 -0.12 13.93 -6.08
CA ALA A 159 -0.79 13.49 -7.29
C ALA A 159 -0.55 12.00 -7.59
N ASP A 160 0.68 11.50 -7.36
CA ASP A 160 1.01 10.08 -7.53
C ASP A 160 0.30 9.21 -6.48
N ALA A 161 0.24 9.67 -5.23
CA ALA A 161 -0.45 8.97 -4.15
C ALA A 161 -1.96 8.90 -4.39
N VAL A 162 -2.58 9.99 -4.86
CA VAL A 162 -4.01 10.05 -5.19
C VAL A 162 -4.33 9.13 -6.38
N ARG A 163 -3.50 9.11 -7.43
CA ARG A 163 -3.68 8.19 -8.57
C ARG A 163 -3.64 6.73 -8.14
N LEU A 164 -2.64 6.34 -7.35
CA LEU A 164 -2.54 5.00 -6.81
C LEU A 164 -3.77 4.65 -5.96
N ALA A 165 -4.14 5.54 -5.05
CA ALA A 165 -5.27 5.35 -4.15
C ALA A 165 -6.59 5.21 -4.91
N ARG A 166 -6.81 6.04 -5.95
CA ARG A 166 -7.98 5.96 -6.83
C ARG A 166 -8.03 4.62 -7.56
N ALA A 167 -6.93 4.18 -8.17
CA ALA A 167 -6.88 2.89 -8.86
C ALA A 167 -7.20 1.72 -7.92
N VAL A 168 -6.63 1.69 -6.71
CA VAL A 168 -6.93 0.68 -5.68
C VAL A 168 -8.41 0.73 -5.30
N ALA A 169 -8.96 1.92 -5.02
CA ALA A 169 -10.35 2.06 -4.61
C ALA A 169 -11.32 1.67 -5.75
N THR A 170 -11.04 2.06 -7.00
CA THR A 170 -11.83 1.66 -8.17
C THR A 170 -11.83 0.14 -8.35
N ALA A 171 -10.68 -0.52 -8.19
CA ALA A 171 -10.59 -1.97 -8.25
C ALA A 171 -11.41 -2.67 -7.15
N LEU A 172 -11.46 -2.10 -5.93
CA LEU A 172 -12.22 -2.67 -4.82
C LEU A 172 -13.73 -2.41 -4.91
N LEU A 173 -14.12 -1.22 -5.35
CA LEU A 173 -15.51 -0.77 -5.37
C LEU A 173 -16.23 -1.12 -6.68
N GLY A 174 -15.50 -1.44 -7.75
CA GLY A 174 -16.04 -1.67 -9.09
C GLY A 174 -16.43 -0.38 -9.83
N GLN A 175 -16.22 0.77 -9.22
CA GLN A 175 -16.52 2.09 -9.77
C GLN A 175 -15.57 3.14 -9.22
N GLU A 176 -15.40 4.24 -9.91
CA GLU A 176 -14.56 5.34 -9.46
C GLU A 176 -15.10 5.92 -8.13
N PRO A 177 -14.25 6.05 -7.09
CA PRO A 177 -14.66 6.65 -5.83
C PRO A 177 -14.81 8.17 -5.97
N PRO A 178 -15.61 8.82 -5.11
CA PRO A 178 -15.63 10.27 -5.02
C PRO A 178 -14.24 10.87 -4.85
N GLY A 179 -14.00 12.06 -5.41
CA GLY A 179 -12.70 12.72 -5.36
C GLY A 179 -12.17 12.89 -3.93
N GLU A 180 -13.05 13.25 -2.98
CA GLU A 180 -12.70 13.38 -1.56
C GLU A 180 -12.20 12.06 -0.94
N VAL A 181 -12.74 10.91 -1.37
CA VAL A 181 -12.28 9.58 -0.95
C VAL A 181 -10.89 9.29 -1.52
N SER A 182 -10.68 9.60 -2.80
CA SER A 182 -9.36 9.44 -3.44
C SER A 182 -8.31 10.30 -2.77
N ASP A 183 -8.62 11.54 -2.44
CA ASP A 183 -7.74 12.47 -1.73
C ASP A 183 -7.39 11.98 -0.32
N PHE A 184 -8.39 11.49 0.41
CA PHE A 184 -8.19 10.90 1.73
C PHE A 184 -7.29 9.65 1.67
N LEU A 185 -7.57 8.71 0.77
CA LEU A 185 -6.77 7.51 0.61
C LEU A 185 -5.35 7.84 0.13
N GLY A 186 -5.19 8.84 -0.75
CA GLY A 186 -3.89 9.38 -1.14
C GLY A 186 -3.11 9.95 0.05
N ALA A 187 -3.80 10.66 0.95
CA ALA A 187 -3.19 11.16 2.19
C ALA A 187 -2.75 10.00 3.12
N LEU A 188 -3.50 8.89 3.20
CA LEU A 188 -3.09 7.69 3.94
C LEU A 188 -1.84 7.05 3.34
N VAL A 189 -1.76 6.94 2.01
CA VAL A 189 -0.56 6.44 1.31
C VAL A 189 0.65 7.31 1.63
N ARG A 190 0.50 8.63 1.58
CA ARG A 190 1.58 9.57 1.94
C ARG A 190 1.99 9.42 3.40
N LEU A 191 1.02 9.41 4.33
CA LEU A 191 1.31 9.24 5.76
C LEU A 191 2.06 7.93 6.04
N ARG A 192 1.65 6.82 5.41
CA ARG A 192 2.36 5.54 5.53
C ARG A 192 3.79 5.64 5.03
N THR A 193 4.03 6.36 3.94
CA THR A 193 5.37 6.61 3.41
C THR A 193 6.24 7.41 4.40
N LEU A 194 5.68 8.45 5.03
CA LEU A 194 6.39 9.23 6.04
C LEU A 194 6.68 8.41 7.29
N HIS A 195 5.74 7.59 7.72
CA HIS A 195 5.89 6.68 8.85
C HIS A 195 7.03 5.66 8.64
N LEU A 196 7.36 5.34 7.40
CA LEU A 196 8.48 4.47 7.04
C LEU A 196 9.75 5.23 6.63
N ALA A 197 9.80 6.55 6.81
CA ALA A 197 10.88 7.39 6.28
C ALA A 197 12.27 6.91 6.71
N GLY A 198 12.46 6.51 7.96
CA GLY A 198 13.73 5.98 8.46
C GLY A 198 14.15 4.68 7.77
N ALA A 199 13.25 3.69 7.70
CA ALA A 199 13.50 2.43 7.02
C ALA A 199 13.73 2.60 5.50
N GLU A 200 13.03 3.54 4.87
CA GLU A 200 13.25 3.88 3.46
C GLU A 200 14.60 4.60 3.27
N MET A 201 15.00 5.42 4.22
CA MET A 201 16.31 6.08 4.24
C MET A 201 17.48 5.07 4.28
N GLU A 202 17.39 4.05 5.12
CA GLU A 202 18.40 2.98 5.19
C GLU A 202 18.55 2.22 3.87
N ARG A 203 17.46 2.13 3.10
CA ARG A 203 17.42 1.46 1.80
C ARG A 203 17.70 2.38 0.62
N ASN A 204 18.13 3.62 0.83
CA ASN A 204 18.24 4.66 -0.21
C ASN A 204 16.98 4.84 -1.05
N ARG A 205 15.80 4.63 -0.45
CA ARG A 205 14.49 4.71 -1.10
C ARG A 205 13.71 5.86 -0.50
N PHE A 206 13.95 7.07 -0.96
CA PHE A 206 13.25 8.24 -0.44
C PHE A 206 11.98 8.53 -1.23
N SER A 207 10.86 8.67 -0.51
CA SER A 207 9.57 9.09 -1.09
C SER A 207 9.22 10.55 -0.75
N VAL A 208 10.08 11.24 -0.02
CA VAL A 208 9.98 12.70 0.17
C VAL A 208 10.44 13.40 -1.10
N ALA A 209 9.76 14.46 -1.50
CA ALA A 209 10.07 15.21 -2.71
C ALA A 209 11.50 15.75 -2.72
N ARG A 210 12.12 15.85 -3.92
CA ARG A 210 13.49 16.38 -4.07
C ARG A 210 13.61 17.82 -3.57
N SER A 211 12.57 18.63 -3.78
CA SER A 211 12.55 20.02 -3.32
C SER A 211 12.57 20.18 -1.79
N GLU A 212 12.25 19.12 -1.04
CA GLU A 212 12.23 19.14 0.43
C GLU A 212 13.55 18.69 1.06
N LEU A 213 14.38 17.99 0.29
CA LEU A 213 15.70 17.52 0.71
C LEU A 213 16.73 17.92 -0.32
N PRO A 214 17.85 18.54 0.08
CA PRO A 214 18.93 18.94 -0.84
C PRO A 214 19.46 17.74 -1.63
N ASP A 215 19.82 17.96 -2.90
CA ASP A 215 20.35 16.90 -3.79
C ASP A 215 21.78 16.47 -3.45
N ASP A 216 22.49 17.24 -2.64
CA ASP A 216 23.90 17.03 -2.27
C ASP A 216 24.14 15.78 -1.39
N TRP A 217 23.13 15.23 -0.77
CA TRP A 217 23.28 13.97 -0.01
C TRP A 217 23.42 12.72 -0.87
N SER A 218 22.94 12.75 -2.12
CA SER A 218 23.07 11.64 -3.08
C SER A 218 24.46 11.52 -3.68
N VAL A 219 25.27 12.59 -3.60
CA VAL A 219 26.58 12.70 -4.27
C VAL A 219 27.74 12.19 -3.42
N ILE A 220 27.60 12.16 -2.08
CA ILE A 220 28.74 11.92 -1.16
C ILE A 220 28.70 10.54 -0.51
N GLY A 221 27.68 9.69 -0.78
CA GLY A 221 27.49 8.44 -0.03
C GLY A 221 27.19 8.65 1.45
N GLY A 222 26.91 9.90 1.86
CA GLY A 222 26.53 10.28 3.21
C GLY A 222 25.04 10.06 3.45
N ARG A 223 24.69 9.64 4.65
CA ARG A 223 23.30 9.66 5.11
C ARG A 223 22.84 11.10 5.25
N PRO A 224 21.60 11.44 4.88
CA PRO A 224 21.06 12.78 5.10
C PRO A 224 21.10 13.11 6.61
N ASP A 225 21.26 14.40 6.93
CA ASP A 225 21.14 14.89 8.29
C ASP A 225 19.75 14.52 8.84
N PRO A 226 19.65 13.70 9.91
CA PRO A 226 18.38 13.28 10.48
C PRO A 226 17.46 14.44 10.84
N LEU A 227 18.00 15.58 11.29
CA LEU A 227 17.22 16.78 11.62
C LEU A 227 16.51 17.34 10.39
N ARG A 228 17.20 17.46 9.26
CA ARG A 228 16.60 17.92 7.99
C ARG A 228 15.50 16.97 7.49
N VAL A 229 15.70 15.67 7.67
CA VAL A 229 14.68 14.67 7.29
C VAL A 229 13.44 14.84 8.17
N VAL A 230 13.60 15.01 9.48
CA VAL A 230 12.50 15.25 10.41
C VAL A 230 11.76 16.54 10.07
N GLU A 231 12.48 17.62 9.77
CA GLU A 231 11.84 18.86 9.32
C GLU A 231 11.03 18.67 8.03
N ALA A 232 11.54 17.89 7.09
CA ALA A 232 10.78 17.56 5.87
C ALA A 232 9.54 16.72 6.19
N VAL A 233 9.65 15.75 7.11
CA VAL A 233 8.50 14.96 7.61
C VAL A 233 7.46 15.87 8.26
N HIS A 234 7.85 16.80 9.12
CA HIS A 234 6.93 17.74 9.76
C HIS A 234 6.22 18.64 8.75
N ARG A 235 6.94 19.18 7.75
CA ARG A 235 6.30 19.97 6.67
C ARG A 235 5.28 19.15 5.88
N GLU A 236 5.59 17.89 5.59
CA GLU A 236 4.65 16.98 4.92
C GLU A 236 3.44 16.67 5.82
N CYS A 237 3.64 16.42 7.11
CA CYS A 237 2.55 16.20 8.07
C CYS A 237 1.59 17.40 8.11
N ALA A 238 2.12 18.62 8.16
CA ALA A 238 1.33 19.84 8.12
C ALA A 238 0.46 19.95 6.85
N ARG A 239 0.97 19.49 5.70
CA ARG A 239 0.20 19.42 4.44
C ARG A 239 -0.89 18.35 4.44
N LEU A 240 -0.65 17.21 5.09
CA LEU A 240 -1.60 16.10 5.15
C LEU A 240 -2.76 16.34 6.12
N ARG A 241 -2.52 17.09 7.20
CA ARG A 241 -3.51 17.36 8.25
C ARG A 241 -4.85 17.89 7.74
N PRO A 242 -4.92 18.96 6.92
CA PRO A 242 -6.19 19.45 6.40
C PRO A 242 -6.91 18.42 5.51
N ARG A 243 -6.18 17.64 4.70
CA ARG A 243 -6.75 16.61 3.84
C ARG A 243 -7.39 15.47 4.64
N LEU A 244 -6.73 15.02 5.72
CA LEU A 244 -7.30 14.03 6.63
C LEU A 244 -8.50 14.59 7.41
N SER A 245 -8.45 15.87 7.81
CA SER A 245 -9.54 16.50 8.57
C SER A 245 -10.80 16.74 7.73
N SER A 246 -10.69 16.94 6.42
CA SER A 246 -11.82 17.13 5.50
C SER A 246 -12.50 15.83 5.04
N ALA A 247 -11.82 14.67 5.22
CA ALA A 247 -12.26 13.36 4.75
C ALA A 247 -13.66 12.86 5.19
N PRO A 248 -14.21 13.22 6.38
CA PRO A 248 -15.46 12.62 6.88
C PRO A 248 -16.66 12.72 5.93
N ARG A 249 -16.72 13.76 5.08
CA ARG A 249 -17.88 13.98 4.18
C ARG A 249 -17.98 12.92 3.10
N GLY A 250 -16.90 12.63 2.39
CA GLY A 250 -16.88 11.62 1.33
C GLY A 250 -17.00 10.18 1.84
N LEU A 251 -16.63 9.90 3.10
CA LEU A 251 -16.67 8.54 3.64
C LEU A 251 -18.09 7.98 3.76
N VAL A 252 -19.13 8.82 3.83
CA VAL A 252 -20.52 8.36 3.93
C VAL A 252 -21.01 7.65 2.66
N GLU A 253 -20.38 7.92 1.52
CA GLU A 253 -20.72 7.33 0.22
C GLU A 253 -20.15 5.91 0.05
N LEU A 254 -19.20 5.51 0.90
CA LEU A 254 -18.64 4.18 0.86
C LEU A 254 -19.62 3.11 1.36
N PRO A 255 -19.55 1.89 0.79
CA PRO A 255 -20.28 0.74 1.32
C PRO A 255 -19.97 0.53 2.81
N PRO A 256 -20.92 -0.01 3.61
CA PRO A 256 -20.83 -0.02 5.08
C PRO A 256 -19.55 -0.66 5.64
N GLY A 257 -19.03 -1.73 5.03
CA GLY A 257 -17.77 -2.37 5.44
C GLY A 257 -16.59 -1.44 5.24
N TYR A 258 -16.43 -0.94 4.01
CA TYR A 258 -15.35 -0.01 3.65
C TYR A 258 -15.42 1.30 4.43
N ARG A 259 -16.64 1.81 4.67
CA ARG A 259 -16.84 3.02 5.50
C ARG A 259 -16.27 2.84 6.90
N ARG A 260 -16.60 1.73 7.58
CA ARG A 260 -16.08 1.45 8.92
C ARG A 260 -14.56 1.35 8.93
N ALA A 261 -13.99 0.63 7.96
CA ALA A 261 -12.55 0.51 7.77
C ALA A 261 -11.88 1.87 7.53
N ALA A 262 -12.46 2.71 6.66
CA ALA A 262 -11.97 4.05 6.36
C ALA A 262 -12.03 4.98 7.58
N VAL A 263 -13.11 4.93 8.38
CA VAL A 263 -13.22 5.70 9.64
C VAL A 263 -12.14 5.26 10.63
N PHE A 264 -11.87 3.96 10.76
CA PHE A 264 -10.74 3.48 11.58
C PHE A 264 -9.42 4.05 11.07
N CYS A 265 -9.15 3.96 9.76
CA CYS A 265 -7.93 4.48 9.15
C CYS A 265 -7.78 5.98 9.39
N LEU A 266 -8.86 6.77 9.29
CA LEU A 266 -8.85 8.20 9.59
C LEU A 266 -8.44 8.47 11.04
N LEU A 267 -9.06 7.79 12.00
CA LEU A 267 -8.76 7.97 13.43
C LEU A 267 -7.33 7.55 13.77
N ALA A 268 -6.86 6.46 13.17
CA ALA A 268 -5.48 5.98 13.29
C ALA A 268 -4.48 6.98 12.67
N ALA A 269 -4.79 7.48 11.47
CA ALA A 269 -3.96 8.44 10.76
C ALA A 269 -3.79 9.74 11.54
N LEU A 270 -4.85 10.29 12.10
CA LEU A 270 -4.76 11.53 12.91
C LEU A 270 -3.89 11.36 14.16
N ARG A 271 -3.91 10.16 14.78
CA ARG A 271 -3.02 9.87 15.92
C ARG A 271 -1.56 9.70 15.51
N LEU A 272 -1.32 8.95 14.43
CA LEU A 272 0.03 8.77 13.91
C LEU A 272 0.62 10.11 13.41
N LEU A 273 -0.21 10.92 12.75
CA LEU A 273 0.19 12.25 12.30
C LEU A 273 0.63 13.13 13.47
N ALA A 274 -0.16 13.17 14.55
CA ALA A 274 0.21 13.93 15.76
C ALA A 274 1.52 13.41 16.36
N ALA A 275 1.69 12.08 16.46
CA ALA A 275 2.92 11.50 16.98
C ALA A 275 4.16 11.78 16.11
N LEU A 276 4.00 11.87 14.78
CA LEU A 276 5.07 12.26 13.87
C LEU A 276 5.42 13.75 13.97
N GLU A 277 4.42 14.62 14.18
CA GLU A 277 4.64 16.07 14.36
C GLU A 277 5.29 16.42 15.69
N ASP A 278 4.99 15.65 16.74
CA ASP A 278 5.56 15.87 18.09
C ASP A 278 6.93 15.20 18.27
N GLY A 279 7.34 14.29 17.35
CA GLY A 279 8.58 13.52 17.46
C GLY A 279 9.79 14.26 16.91
N GLY A 280 10.98 13.94 17.47
CA GLY A 280 12.28 14.37 17.00
C GLY A 280 12.97 13.34 16.09
N PRO A 281 14.31 13.36 16.00
CA PRO A 281 15.08 12.44 15.16
C PRO A 281 14.84 10.95 15.44
N GLU A 282 14.42 10.61 16.65
CA GLU A 282 14.11 9.26 17.09
C GLU A 282 12.99 8.61 16.28
N ILE A 283 12.09 9.38 15.64
CA ILE A 283 11.04 8.83 14.78
C ILE A 283 11.60 8.10 13.54
N LEU A 284 12.84 8.40 13.15
CA LEU A 284 13.50 7.75 12.02
C LEU A 284 14.02 6.36 12.40
N GLU A 285 14.44 6.17 13.65
CA GLU A 285 14.91 4.89 14.16
C GLU A 285 13.76 4.03 14.68
N THR A 286 12.84 4.68 15.41
CA THR A 286 11.70 4.02 16.04
C THR A 286 10.41 4.77 15.67
N PRO A 287 9.81 4.45 14.53
CA PRO A 287 8.59 5.13 14.10
C PRO A 287 7.46 4.93 15.11
N PRO A 288 6.64 5.97 15.37
CA PRO A 288 5.57 5.89 16.35
C PRO A 288 4.56 4.81 15.97
N GLN A 289 4.14 4.01 16.95
CA GLN A 289 3.19 2.93 16.76
C GLN A 289 1.97 3.10 17.66
N LEU A 290 0.82 2.66 17.16
CA LEU A 290 -0.39 2.61 17.96
C LEU A 290 -0.35 1.42 18.92
N GLY A 291 -0.40 1.68 20.22
CA GLY A 291 -0.50 0.63 21.23
C GLY A 291 -1.78 -0.22 21.07
N VAL A 292 -1.77 -1.45 21.59
CA VAL A 292 -2.88 -2.40 21.47
C VAL A 292 -4.21 -1.80 21.97
N LEU A 293 -4.20 -1.18 23.15
CA LEU A 293 -5.41 -0.55 23.72
C LEU A 293 -5.93 0.60 22.84
N ALA A 294 -5.03 1.39 22.25
CA ALA A 294 -5.41 2.43 21.32
C ALA A 294 -6.11 1.84 20.08
N ARG A 295 -5.57 0.77 19.49
CA ARG A 295 -6.17 0.06 18.35
C ARG A 295 -7.57 -0.46 18.68
N ILE A 296 -7.75 -1.09 19.85
CA ILE A 296 -9.05 -1.58 20.31
C ILE A 296 -10.05 -0.43 20.47
N GLY A 297 -9.65 0.66 21.12
CA GLY A 297 -10.49 1.84 21.30
C GLY A 297 -10.90 2.46 19.96
N LEU A 298 -9.98 2.53 18.98
CA LEU A 298 -10.29 3.03 17.65
C LEU A 298 -11.26 2.12 16.88
N LEU A 299 -11.14 0.78 17.01
CA LEU A 299 -12.08 -0.18 16.41
C LEU A 299 -13.50 0.01 16.96
N ALA A 300 -13.63 0.13 18.29
CA ALA A 300 -14.91 0.38 18.93
C ALA A 300 -15.53 1.71 18.46
N ARG A 301 -14.73 2.78 18.42
CA ARG A 301 -15.17 4.11 17.98
C ARG A 301 -15.58 4.13 16.50
N ALA A 302 -14.84 3.44 15.63
CA ALA A 302 -15.16 3.33 14.20
C ALA A 302 -16.51 2.63 13.99
N ARG A 303 -16.79 1.53 14.72
CA ARG A 303 -18.09 0.86 14.69
C ARG A 303 -19.22 1.77 15.14
N TRP A 304 -19.03 2.49 16.25
CA TRP A 304 -20.06 3.37 16.81
C TRP A 304 -20.38 4.57 15.88
N LEU A 305 -19.36 5.27 15.36
CA LEU A 305 -19.54 6.42 14.46
C LEU A 305 -20.26 6.02 13.17
N SER A 306 -19.95 4.85 12.63
CA SER A 306 -20.58 4.36 11.40
C SER A 306 -22.01 3.86 11.61
N GLY A 307 -22.42 3.53 12.85
CA GLY A 307 -23.79 3.13 13.20
C GLY A 307 -24.77 4.29 13.28
N LYS A 308 -24.30 5.46 13.71
CA LYS A 308 -25.17 6.65 13.90
C LYS A 308 -25.72 7.26 12.59
N GLY A 309 -25.11 6.97 11.44
CA GLY A 309 -25.60 7.44 10.14
C GLY A 309 -26.89 6.76 9.65
N ARG A 310 -27.30 5.65 10.27
CA ARG A 310 -28.49 4.86 9.86
C ARG A 310 -29.83 5.35 10.45
N THR A 311 -29.81 6.15 11.49
CA THR A 311 -31.04 6.54 12.22
C THR A 311 -31.68 7.84 11.73
N ARG A 312 -31.15 8.48 10.70
CA ARG A 312 -31.72 9.75 10.19
C ARG A 312 -32.49 9.68 8.86
N THR A 313 -32.63 8.50 8.25
CA THR A 313 -33.34 8.35 6.96
C THR A 313 -34.61 7.50 7.01
N SER A 314 -35.26 7.32 8.17
CA SER A 314 -36.52 6.60 8.26
C SER A 314 -37.61 7.42 9.00
N THR A 315 -37.80 8.66 8.58
CA THR A 315 -39.04 9.41 8.85
C THR A 315 -39.10 10.54 7.82
N ASP A 316 -39.66 10.21 6.67
CA ASP A 316 -40.62 11.05 5.91
C ASP A 316 -41.22 10.19 4.80
#